data_79d99e21399855c5a217acfd76cd2cf7
#
_entry.id   79d99e21399855c5a217acfd76cd2cf7
#
_cell.length_a   1.000
_cell.length_b   1.000
_cell.length_c   1.000
_cell.angle_alpha   90.00
_cell.angle_beta   90.00
_cell.angle_gamma   90.00
#
_symmetry.space_group_name_H-M   'P 1'
#
loop_
_entity.id
_entity.type
_entity.pdbx_description
1 polymer ?
#
loop_
_entity_poly.entity_id
_entity_poly.type
_entity_poly.pdbx_seq_one_letter_code
_entity_poly.pdbx_strand_id
1 'polypeptide(L)'
;RVGNAKSKIIEPYFNRINRKYCQLMPNWSGFGITSNREKQPNMEVLQKYKSNFPDFEGVCRQIDMIIEREREDNIERYMELWDNMPVEHKIEMPYEGYLLGFGETTGKRNLLQGSGLKITIGGLKHDYDCFDISIREHFSTRWEVRYDPDDISRVLAVNEDESLRYMMEEKYVQPMALIEREEGDYEQLERIRDYNKQLEDKVIDFRAKTGTCVRELMEEHKELDTLKKFLITDSSGQHKDRRNDSRCKE
;
A
#
# COMPACT_ATOMS: atom_id res chain seq x y z
N ARG A 1 -10.57 9.18 26.78
CA ARG A 1 -11.52 10.27 27.09
C ARG A 1 -10.87 11.58 26.67
N VAL A 2 -11.45 12.23 25.67
CA VAL A 2 -11.01 13.55 25.20
C VAL A 2 -11.22 14.55 26.36
N GLY A 3 -10.18 15.28 26.75
CA GLY A 3 -10.25 16.32 27.78
C GLY A 3 -9.60 16.00 29.13
N ASN A 4 -9.14 14.77 29.37
CA ASN A 4 -8.41 14.43 30.59
C ASN A 4 -6.90 14.25 30.30
N ALA A 5 -6.12 15.31 30.44
CA ALA A 5 -4.68 15.28 30.21
C ALA A 5 -3.96 14.28 31.13
N LYS A 6 -4.44 14.05 32.35
CA LYS A 6 -3.84 13.10 33.32
C LYS A 6 -3.96 11.63 32.89
N SER A 7 -4.85 11.30 31.95
CA SER A 7 -5.02 9.94 31.42
C SER A 7 -4.17 9.66 30.17
N LYS A 8 -3.42 10.63 29.68
CA LYS A 8 -2.55 10.48 28.51
C LYS A 8 -1.20 9.93 28.94
N ILE A 9 -0.94 8.68 28.59
CA ILE A 9 0.32 7.98 28.90
C ILE A 9 1.52 8.64 28.19
N ILE A 10 1.31 9.25 27.04
CA ILE A 10 2.36 9.83 26.22
C ILE A 10 3.02 11.08 26.87
N GLU A 11 2.26 11.89 27.60
CA GLU A 11 2.77 13.12 28.20
C GLU A 11 3.87 12.86 29.26
N PRO A 12 3.71 11.91 30.21
CA PRO A 12 4.79 11.52 31.11
C PRO A 12 6.03 10.98 30.37
N TYR A 13 5.83 10.28 29.26
CA TYR A 13 6.92 9.76 28.44
C TYR A 13 7.73 10.90 27.79
N PHE A 14 7.10 11.88 27.18
CA PHE A 14 7.78 13.07 26.65
C PHE A 14 8.49 13.87 27.74
N ASN A 15 7.91 13.98 28.92
CA ASN A 15 8.59 14.61 30.06
C ASN A 15 9.85 13.83 30.47
N ARG A 16 9.83 12.50 30.39
CA ARG A 16 11.00 11.66 30.64
C ARG A 16 12.09 11.91 29.60
N ILE A 17 11.74 11.88 28.31
CA ILE A 17 12.66 12.16 27.21
C ILE A 17 13.29 13.55 27.37
N ASN A 18 12.47 14.56 27.64
CA ASN A 18 12.95 15.91 27.85
C ASN A 18 14.00 16.00 28.97
N ARG A 19 13.75 15.36 30.12
CA ARG A 19 14.67 15.34 31.27
C ARG A 19 15.92 14.50 31.00
N LYS A 20 15.79 13.37 30.32
CA LYS A 20 16.90 12.43 30.10
C LYS A 20 17.86 12.88 29.01
N TYR A 21 17.33 13.47 27.95
CA TYR A 21 18.10 13.77 26.73
C TYR A 21 18.08 15.25 26.35
N CYS A 22 16.89 15.87 26.20
CA CYS A 22 16.80 17.20 25.64
C CYS A 22 17.51 18.26 26.51
N GLN A 23 17.49 18.12 27.82
CA GLN A 23 18.21 19.01 28.74
C GLN A 23 19.72 19.02 28.52
N LEU A 24 20.28 17.96 27.91
CA LEU A 24 21.71 17.85 27.62
C LEU A 24 22.10 18.58 26.34
N MET A 25 21.10 18.98 25.55
CA MET A 25 21.35 19.66 24.27
C MET A 25 21.58 21.15 24.48
N PRO A 26 22.57 21.75 23.79
CA PRO A 26 22.89 23.18 23.94
C PRO A 26 21.76 24.12 23.48
N ASN A 27 20.85 23.65 22.64
CA ASN A 27 19.69 24.37 22.13
C ASN A 27 18.43 24.13 22.94
N TRP A 28 18.52 23.47 24.11
CA TRP A 28 17.36 23.23 24.95
C TRP A 28 16.75 24.54 25.49
N SER A 29 15.47 24.78 25.22
CA SER A 29 14.76 26.01 25.54
C SER A 29 13.90 25.97 26.82
N GLY A 30 13.94 24.83 27.54
CA GLY A 30 13.22 24.68 28.81
C GLY A 30 11.98 23.79 28.75
N PHE A 31 11.28 23.70 29.88
CA PHE A 31 10.09 22.84 30.05
C PHE A 31 8.77 23.51 29.62
N GLY A 32 8.81 24.69 29.03
CA GLY A 32 7.64 25.45 28.64
C GLY A 32 7.34 26.62 29.61
N ILE A 33 6.40 27.46 29.19
CA ILE A 33 6.12 28.76 29.80
C ILE A 33 5.61 28.64 31.27
N THR A 34 4.99 27.50 31.59
CA THR A 34 4.36 27.27 32.91
C THR A 34 5.31 26.67 33.95
N SER A 35 6.56 26.36 33.59
CA SER A 35 7.50 25.74 34.51
C SER A 35 8.20 26.79 35.39
N ASN A 36 8.62 26.36 36.60
CA ASN A 36 9.31 27.24 37.53
C ASN A 36 10.61 27.81 36.96
N ARG A 37 10.92 29.08 37.26
CA ARG A 37 12.13 29.78 36.79
C ARG A 37 13.43 29.01 37.06
N GLU A 38 13.52 28.32 38.18
CA GLU A 38 14.69 27.51 38.55
C GLU A 38 14.99 26.36 37.63
N LYS A 39 13.98 25.91 36.81
CA LYS A 39 14.09 24.82 35.88
C LYS A 39 14.18 25.30 34.42
N GLN A 40 14.33 26.59 34.22
CA GLN A 40 14.48 27.17 32.88
C GLN A 40 15.96 27.48 32.59
N PRO A 41 16.41 27.35 31.34
CA PRO A 41 17.74 27.76 30.96
C PRO A 41 17.89 29.30 31.06
N ASN A 42 19.11 29.75 31.22
CA ASN A 42 19.39 31.18 31.20
C ASN A 42 19.16 31.75 29.77
N MET A 43 18.13 32.54 29.62
CA MET A 43 17.72 33.10 28.31
C MET A 43 18.78 34.04 27.71
N GLU A 44 19.56 34.75 28.53
CA GLU A 44 20.64 35.61 28.06
C GLU A 44 21.76 34.80 27.41
N VAL A 45 22.11 33.65 28.03
CA VAL A 45 23.09 32.71 27.48
C VAL A 45 22.58 32.11 26.20
N LEU A 46 21.32 31.65 26.16
CA LEU A 46 20.72 31.12 24.94
C LEU A 46 20.76 32.09 23.77
N GLN A 47 20.45 33.37 24.03
CA GLN A 47 20.49 34.40 22.99
C GLN A 47 21.91 34.66 22.46
N LYS A 48 22.93 34.64 23.32
CA LYS A 48 24.34 34.77 22.90
C LYS A 48 24.83 33.64 22.02
N TYR A 49 24.34 32.43 22.27
CA TYR A 49 24.78 31.22 21.54
C TYR A 49 23.82 30.79 20.43
N LYS A 50 22.77 31.56 20.15
CA LYS A 50 21.78 31.23 19.15
C LYS A 50 22.36 30.98 17.76
N SER A 51 23.44 31.66 17.39
CA SER A 51 24.13 31.46 16.11
C SER A 51 24.79 30.09 15.97
N ASN A 52 25.03 29.42 17.09
CA ASN A 52 25.66 28.09 17.14
C ASN A 52 24.64 26.97 17.28
N PHE A 53 23.35 27.27 17.29
CA PHE A 53 22.33 26.26 17.35
C PHE A 53 22.23 25.53 16.02
N PRO A 54 21.92 24.23 16.05
CA PRO A 54 21.72 23.46 14.83
C PRO A 54 20.57 24.04 14.01
N ASP A 55 20.67 23.92 12.71
CA ASP A 55 19.59 24.17 11.77
C ASP A 55 18.50 23.09 11.88
N PHE A 56 17.48 23.16 11.04
CA PHE A 56 16.36 22.22 11.05
C PHE A 56 16.84 20.76 10.89
N GLU A 57 17.75 20.52 9.93
CA GLU A 57 18.29 19.17 9.72
C GLU A 57 19.13 18.68 10.91
N GLY A 58 19.86 19.58 11.53
CA GLY A 58 20.61 19.28 12.75
C GLY A 58 19.71 18.91 13.92
N VAL A 59 18.56 19.58 14.07
CA VAL A 59 17.55 19.24 15.09
C VAL A 59 16.90 17.88 14.77
N CYS A 60 16.59 17.59 13.53
CA CYS A 60 16.09 16.27 13.12
C CYS A 60 17.08 15.17 13.53
N ARG A 61 18.36 15.34 13.20
CA ARG A 61 19.41 14.39 13.60
C ARG A 61 19.51 14.23 15.12
N GLN A 62 19.35 15.29 15.90
CA GLN A 62 19.31 15.19 17.36
C GLN A 62 18.12 14.34 17.84
N ILE A 63 16.97 14.51 17.23
CA ILE A 63 15.75 13.71 17.55
C ILE A 63 15.98 12.24 17.19
N ASP A 64 16.54 11.95 16.02
CA ASP A 64 16.83 10.58 15.59
C ASP A 64 17.80 9.89 16.56
N MET A 65 18.88 10.57 16.95
CA MET A 65 19.81 10.05 17.95
C MET A 65 19.13 9.75 19.30
N ILE A 66 18.20 10.61 19.74
CA ILE A 66 17.44 10.38 20.98
C ILE A 66 16.55 9.15 20.86
N ILE A 67 15.87 8.99 19.70
CA ILE A 67 14.99 7.86 19.42
C ILE A 67 15.78 6.55 19.39
N GLU A 68 16.89 6.55 18.66
CA GLU A 68 17.79 5.38 18.59
C GLU A 68 18.29 4.98 19.97
N ARG A 69 18.77 5.94 20.74
CA ARG A 69 19.26 5.68 22.10
C ARG A 69 18.18 5.16 23.04
N GLU A 70 16.97 5.72 22.95
CA GLU A 70 15.84 5.26 23.77
C GLU A 70 15.38 3.84 23.35
N ARG A 71 15.49 3.50 22.07
CA ARG A 71 15.25 2.14 21.59
C ARG A 71 16.29 1.17 22.11
N GLU A 72 17.57 1.48 21.98
CA GLU A 72 18.66 0.64 22.50
C GLU A 72 18.52 0.37 24.00
N ASP A 73 18.22 1.40 24.78
CA ASP A 73 18.09 1.29 26.23
C ASP A 73 16.88 0.45 26.71
N ASN A 74 15.87 0.27 25.85
CA ASN A 74 14.61 -0.37 26.25
C ASN A 74 14.25 -1.61 25.44
N ILE A 75 14.96 -1.93 24.35
CA ILE A 75 14.57 -3.01 23.42
C ILE A 75 14.48 -4.37 24.14
N GLU A 76 15.47 -4.71 24.96
CA GLU A 76 15.50 -5.98 25.69
C GLU A 76 14.28 -6.13 26.60
N ARG A 77 13.96 -5.06 27.35
CA ARG A 77 12.79 -5.03 28.22
C ARG A 77 11.48 -5.15 27.46
N TYR A 78 11.37 -4.50 26.30
CA TYR A 78 10.15 -4.59 25.49
C TYR A 78 9.99 -5.98 24.90
N MET A 79 11.08 -6.60 24.45
CA MET A 79 11.07 -7.99 23.97
C MET A 79 10.68 -8.96 25.06
N GLU A 80 11.26 -8.81 26.27
CA GLU A 80 10.89 -9.63 27.42
C GLU A 80 9.41 -9.48 27.79
N LEU A 81 8.87 -8.27 27.79
CA LEU A 81 7.46 -8.01 28.06
C LEU A 81 6.56 -8.62 26.98
N TRP A 82 6.98 -8.54 25.71
CA TRP A 82 6.27 -9.14 24.59
C TRP A 82 6.27 -10.67 24.68
N ASP A 83 7.41 -11.26 24.96
CA ASP A 83 7.55 -12.72 25.07
C ASP A 83 6.71 -13.30 26.20
N ASN A 84 6.67 -12.60 27.34
CA ASN A 84 5.88 -12.97 28.51
C ASN A 84 4.39 -12.60 28.40
N MET A 85 3.98 -11.89 27.35
CA MET A 85 2.57 -11.52 27.15
C MET A 85 1.75 -12.77 26.80
N PRO A 86 0.57 -12.99 27.42
CA PRO A 86 -0.34 -14.06 27.03
C PRO A 86 -0.67 -14.01 25.53
N VAL A 87 -0.72 -15.18 24.87
CA VAL A 87 -1.00 -15.28 23.42
C VAL A 87 -2.32 -14.59 23.04
N GLU A 88 -3.30 -14.63 23.92
CA GLU A 88 -4.61 -13.97 23.76
C GLU A 88 -4.51 -12.44 23.60
N HIS A 89 -3.44 -11.84 24.10
CA HIS A 89 -3.18 -10.40 24.03
C HIS A 89 -2.16 -10.03 22.94
N LYS A 90 -1.48 -11.01 22.33
CA LYS A 90 -0.57 -10.79 21.21
C LYS A 90 -1.39 -10.62 19.93
N ILE A 91 -1.70 -9.38 19.60
CA ILE A 91 -2.36 -9.04 18.34
C ILE A 91 -1.28 -8.68 17.34
N GLU A 92 -1.05 -9.58 16.38
CA GLU A 92 -0.19 -9.29 15.25
C GLU A 92 -0.97 -8.42 14.26
N MET A 93 -0.38 -7.30 13.89
CA MET A 93 -0.97 -6.45 12.86
C MET A 93 -0.71 -7.07 11.49
N PRO A 94 -1.76 -7.38 10.70
CA PRO A 94 -1.56 -7.79 9.32
C PRO A 94 -0.82 -6.71 8.54
N TYR A 95 0.01 -7.10 7.56
CA TYR A 95 0.80 -6.14 6.76
C TYR A 95 -0.09 -5.11 6.03
N GLU A 96 -1.27 -5.52 5.59
CA GLU A 96 -2.29 -4.60 5.07
C GLU A 96 -2.68 -3.52 6.09
N GLY A 97 -2.93 -3.91 7.33
CA GLY A 97 -3.25 -2.98 8.42
C GLY A 97 -2.09 -2.05 8.76
N TYR A 98 -0.85 -2.56 8.69
CA TYR A 98 0.36 -1.76 8.84
C TYR A 98 0.46 -0.68 7.75
N LEU A 99 0.34 -1.08 6.48
CA LEU A 99 0.38 -0.12 5.38
C LEU A 99 -0.78 0.89 5.41
N LEU A 100 -1.96 0.45 5.86
CA LEU A 100 -3.11 1.35 6.00
C LEU A 100 -2.89 2.42 7.05
N GLY A 101 -2.28 2.07 8.20
CA GLY A 101 -2.06 2.98 9.32
C GLY A 101 -0.77 3.77 9.26
N PHE A 102 0.30 3.20 8.71
CA PHE A 102 1.67 3.74 8.76
C PHE A 102 2.33 3.88 7.40
N GLY A 103 1.77 3.29 6.34
CA GLY A 103 2.34 3.39 5.00
C GLY A 103 2.38 4.83 4.49
N GLU A 104 3.49 5.17 3.82
CA GLU A 104 3.62 6.44 3.11
C GLU A 104 2.79 6.46 1.84
N THR A 105 2.40 7.64 1.39
CA THR A 105 1.66 7.83 0.15
C THR A 105 2.44 8.71 -0.81
N THR A 106 2.25 8.49 -2.11
CA THR A 106 2.82 9.39 -3.15
C THR A 106 2.04 10.72 -3.27
N GLY A 107 0.94 10.88 -2.54
CA GLY A 107 0.02 12.01 -2.65
C GLY A 107 -0.74 12.08 -3.98
N LYS A 108 -0.60 11.05 -4.84
CA LYS A 108 -1.25 10.96 -6.15
C LYS A 108 -2.14 9.73 -6.23
N ARG A 109 -3.26 9.87 -6.90
CA ARG A 109 -4.14 8.75 -7.24
C ARG A 109 -3.89 8.30 -8.66
N ASN A 110 -3.66 7.02 -8.84
CA ASN A 110 -3.30 6.40 -10.11
C ASN A 110 -4.48 5.58 -10.65
N LEU A 111 -4.69 5.65 -11.95
CA LEU A 111 -5.72 4.84 -12.62
C LEU A 111 -5.19 3.42 -12.84
N LEU A 112 -6.00 2.42 -12.49
CA LEU A 112 -5.68 1.03 -12.79
C LEU A 112 -5.74 0.82 -14.32
N GLN A 113 -4.64 0.33 -14.87
CA GLN A 113 -4.51 -0.03 -16.28
C GLN A 113 -4.60 -1.54 -16.48
N GLY A 114 -4.75 -2.00 -17.71
CA GLY A 114 -4.70 -3.43 -18.02
C GLY A 114 -3.39 -4.10 -17.60
N SER A 115 -2.32 -3.31 -17.52
CA SER A 115 -0.99 -3.73 -17.05
C SER A 115 -0.76 -3.54 -15.54
N GLY A 116 -1.76 -3.21 -14.74
CA GLY A 116 -1.62 -2.91 -13.32
C GLY A 116 -1.54 -1.43 -13.00
N LEU A 117 -0.99 -1.09 -11.84
CA LEU A 117 -0.76 0.28 -11.39
C LEU A 117 0.69 0.70 -11.64
N LYS A 118 0.87 1.89 -12.23
CA LYS A 118 2.18 2.52 -12.40
C LYS A 118 2.31 3.68 -11.43
N ILE A 119 3.32 3.61 -10.57
CA ILE A 119 3.60 4.58 -9.54
C ILE A 119 5.03 5.07 -9.63
N THR A 120 5.26 6.28 -9.12
CA THR A 120 6.61 6.84 -9.00
C THR A 120 6.93 7.02 -7.52
N ILE A 121 7.91 6.28 -7.02
CA ILE A 121 8.41 6.34 -5.65
C ILE A 121 9.87 6.79 -5.72
N GLY A 122 10.24 7.81 -4.95
CA GLY A 122 11.62 8.31 -4.94
C GLY A 122 12.16 8.77 -6.30
N GLY A 123 11.28 9.11 -7.25
CA GLY A 123 11.66 9.49 -8.62
C GLY A 123 11.79 8.30 -9.60
N LEU A 124 11.71 7.07 -9.13
CA LEU A 124 11.74 5.85 -9.94
C LEU A 124 10.32 5.35 -10.24
N LYS A 125 10.14 4.78 -11.41
CA LYS A 125 8.87 4.19 -11.84
C LYS A 125 8.83 2.72 -11.46
N HIS A 126 7.76 2.33 -10.79
CA HIS A 126 7.48 0.96 -10.39
C HIS A 126 6.13 0.52 -10.95
N ASP A 127 6.06 -0.70 -11.42
CA ASP A 127 4.86 -1.32 -11.95
C ASP A 127 4.39 -2.40 -10.97
N TYR A 128 3.16 -2.26 -10.47
CA TYR A 128 2.56 -3.21 -9.52
C TYR A 128 1.34 -3.88 -10.14
N ASP A 129 1.12 -5.13 -9.76
CA ASP A 129 -0.08 -5.87 -10.14
C ASP A 129 -0.61 -6.69 -8.96
N CYS A 130 -1.85 -7.15 -9.10
CA CYS A 130 -2.53 -7.94 -8.09
C CYS A 130 -3.00 -9.25 -8.71
N PHE A 131 -2.82 -10.35 -7.96
CA PHE A 131 -3.33 -11.67 -8.34
C PHE A 131 -4.80 -11.91 -7.93
N ASP A 132 -5.47 -10.90 -7.35
CA ASP A 132 -6.91 -10.94 -7.15
C ASP A 132 -7.63 -10.45 -8.41
N ILE A 133 -8.42 -11.34 -9.02
CA ILE A 133 -9.15 -11.05 -10.25
C ILE A 133 -10.20 -9.96 -10.04
N SER A 134 -10.72 -9.80 -8.81
CA SER A 134 -11.77 -8.81 -8.51
C SER A 134 -11.32 -7.37 -8.76
N ILE A 135 -10.03 -7.07 -8.64
CA ILE A 135 -9.49 -5.73 -8.94
C ILE A 135 -9.77 -5.31 -10.40
N ARG A 136 -9.86 -6.30 -11.30
CA ARG A 136 -10.10 -6.04 -12.75
C ARG A 136 -11.51 -5.50 -13.04
N GLU A 137 -12.43 -5.61 -12.10
CA GLU A 137 -13.76 -5.01 -12.21
C GLU A 137 -13.75 -3.49 -11.97
N HIS A 138 -12.62 -2.97 -11.47
CA HIS A 138 -12.46 -1.58 -11.04
C HIS A 138 -11.50 -0.75 -11.91
N PHE A 139 -11.41 -1.03 -13.21
CA PHE A 139 -10.51 -0.32 -14.14
C PHE A 139 -10.71 1.20 -14.20
N SER A 140 -11.91 1.70 -13.96
CA SER A 140 -12.17 3.15 -13.97
C SER A 140 -11.93 3.83 -12.62
N THR A 141 -11.58 3.07 -11.61
CA THR A 141 -11.35 3.58 -10.26
C THR A 141 -9.93 4.13 -10.13
N ARG A 142 -9.80 5.22 -9.39
CA ARG A 142 -8.50 5.79 -9.02
C ARG A 142 -8.09 5.27 -7.66
N TRP A 143 -6.84 4.85 -7.56
CA TRP A 143 -6.26 4.22 -6.39
C TRP A 143 -5.18 5.10 -5.78
N GLU A 144 -5.25 5.31 -4.49
CA GLU A 144 -4.15 5.79 -3.66
C GLU A 144 -3.28 4.59 -3.30
N VAL A 145 -1.97 4.77 -3.34
CA VAL A 145 -1.06 3.69 -3.01
C VAL A 145 -0.30 4.04 -1.74
N ARG A 146 -0.33 3.09 -0.79
CA ARG A 146 0.41 3.16 0.47
C ARG A 146 1.52 2.11 0.44
N TYR A 147 2.71 2.51 0.81
CA TYR A 147 3.90 1.68 0.75
C TYR A 147 4.80 1.90 1.97
N ASP A 148 5.64 0.93 2.25
CA ASP A 148 6.72 1.03 3.22
C ASP A 148 7.98 1.50 2.48
N PRO A 149 8.61 2.63 2.86
CA PRO A 149 9.86 3.09 2.24
C PRO A 149 11.00 2.08 2.32
N ASP A 150 11.01 1.24 3.35
CA ASP A 150 12.03 0.22 3.57
C ASP A 150 11.76 -1.07 2.78
N ASP A 151 10.50 -1.32 2.37
CA ASP A 151 10.10 -2.47 1.56
C ASP A 151 9.02 -2.11 0.54
N ILE A 152 9.45 -1.73 -0.65
CA ILE A 152 8.58 -1.37 -1.77
C ILE A 152 8.12 -2.57 -2.62
N SER A 153 8.47 -3.80 -2.25
CA SER A 153 8.10 -5.01 -3.00
C SER A 153 6.59 -5.24 -3.04
N ARG A 154 5.91 -4.78 -1.99
CA ARG A 154 4.45 -4.87 -1.85
C ARG A 154 3.87 -3.54 -1.42
N VAL A 155 2.75 -3.18 -2.03
CA VAL A 155 2.04 -1.94 -1.75
C VAL A 155 0.55 -2.19 -1.55
N LEU A 156 -0.11 -1.30 -0.83
CA LEU A 156 -1.55 -1.35 -0.63
C LEU A 156 -2.24 -0.31 -1.51
N ALA A 157 -3.06 -0.76 -2.45
CA ALA A 157 -3.92 0.10 -3.24
C ALA A 157 -5.27 0.27 -2.52
N VAL A 158 -5.68 1.53 -2.32
CA VAL A 158 -6.90 1.89 -1.60
C VAL A 158 -7.71 2.84 -2.48
N ASN A 159 -9.02 2.61 -2.59
CA ASN A 159 -9.90 3.53 -3.32
C ASN A 159 -10.22 4.80 -2.49
N GLU A 160 -11.00 5.71 -3.07
CA GLU A 160 -11.23 7.03 -2.47
C GLU A 160 -11.96 7.01 -1.13
N ASP A 161 -12.89 6.10 -0.96
CA ASP A 161 -13.71 5.92 0.23
C ASP A 161 -13.18 4.82 1.18
N GLU A 162 -11.98 4.28 0.89
CA GLU A 162 -11.30 3.22 1.64
C GLU A 162 -12.11 1.91 1.78
N SER A 163 -13.17 1.75 1.00
CA SER A 163 -14.02 0.55 1.00
C SER A 163 -13.38 -0.64 0.30
N LEU A 164 -12.54 -0.38 -0.70
CA LEU A 164 -11.81 -1.39 -1.47
C LEU A 164 -10.32 -1.28 -1.21
N ARG A 165 -9.70 -2.42 -0.93
CA ARG A 165 -8.28 -2.52 -0.63
C ARG A 165 -7.70 -3.74 -1.32
N TYR A 166 -6.55 -3.58 -1.97
CA TYR A 166 -5.85 -4.65 -2.65
C TYR A 166 -4.36 -4.58 -2.35
N MET A 167 -3.82 -5.68 -1.85
CA MET A 167 -2.37 -5.84 -1.79
C MET A 167 -1.85 -6.10 -3.19
N MET A 168 -0.88 -5.29 -3.61
CA MET A 168 -0.24 -5.40 -4.92
C MET A 168 1.23 -5.74 -4.74
N GLU A 169 1.74 -6.55 -5.66
CA GLU A 169 3.14 -6.95 -5.71
C GLU A 169 3.84 -6.26 -6.88
N GLU A 170 5.11 -5.93 -6.72
CA GLU A 170 5.90 -5.43 -7.84
C GLU A 170 5.94 -6.48 -8.96
N LYS A 171 5.80 -6.02 -10.20
CA LYS A 171 5.75 -6.92 -11.33
C LYS A 171 7.03 -7.68 -11.49
N TYR A 172 6.90 -8.99 -11.50
CA TYR A 172 8.01 -9.87 -11.80
C TYR A 172 8.47 -9.69 -13.26
N VAL A 173 9.76 -9.46 -13.43
CA VAL A 173 10.43 -9.40 -14.72
C VAL A 173 11.40 -10.56 -14.80
N GLN A 174 11.07 -11.56 -15.64
CA GLN A 174 11.91 -12.72 -15.80
C GLN A 174 13.25 -12.36 -16.45
N PRO A 175 14.39 -12.76 -15.87
CA PRO A 175 15.69 -12.63 -16.51
C PRO A 175 15.73 -13.38 -17.85
N MET A 176 16.26 -12.72 -18.89
CA MET A 176 16.37 -13.34 -20.23
C MET A 176 17.46 -14.41 -20.26
N ALA A 177 18.58 -14.17 -19.57
CA ALA A 177 19.69 -15.11 -19.51
C ALA A 177 19.37 -16.25 -18.55
N LEU A 178 19.59 -17.48 -19.01
CA LEU A 178 19.34 -18.69 -18.19
C LEU A 178 20.19 -18.73 -16.92
N ILE A 179 21.40 -18.14 -16.96
CA ILE A 179 22.34 -18.12 -15.84
C ILE A 179 21.88 -17.15 -14.72
N GLU A 180 21.02 -16.22 -15.03
CA GLU A 180 20.47 -15.24 -14.06
C GLU A 180 19.17 -15.71 -13.43
N ARG A 181 18.67 -16.90 -13.82
CA ARG A 181 17.42 -17.46 -13.30
C ARG A 181 17.64 -18.13 -11.97
N GLU A 182 16.75 -17.86 -11.04
CA GLU A 182 16.70 -18.45 -9.72
C GLU A 182 15.64 -19.57 -9.66
N GLU A 183 15.71 -20.40 -8.64
CA GLU A 183 14.80 -21.55 -8.47
C GLU A 183 13.32 -21.11 -8.37
N GLY A 184 13.03 -19.95 -7.76
CA GLY A 184 11.69 -19.37 -7.63
C GLY A 184 11.08 -18.80 -8.92
N ASP A 185 11.87 -18.61 -9.98
CA ASP A 185 11.40 -18.00 -11.23
C ASP A 185 10.35 -18.83 -11.95
N TYR A 186 10.48 -20.15 -11.87
CA TYR A 186 9.52 -21.07 -12.49
C TYR A 186 8.17 -21.03 -11.76
N GLU A 187 8.18 -20.96 -10.44
CA GLU A 187 6.97 -20.85 -9.61
C GLU A 187 6.24 -19.55 -9.88
N GLN A 188 6.97 -18.45 -10.00
CA GLN A 188 6.39 -17.15 -10.36
C GLN A 188 5.74 -17.16 -11.76
N LEU A 189 6.39 -17.78 -12.74
CA LEU A 189 5.82 -17.92 -14.07
C LEU A 189 4.56 -18.80 -14.09
N GLU A 190 4.55 -19.89 -13.34
CA GLU A 190 3.38 -20.75 -13.20
C GLU A 190 2.22 -19.98 -12.56
N ARG A 191 2.47 -19.25 -11.47
CA ARG A 191 1.49 -18.39 -10.82
C ARG A 191 0.90 -17.35 -11.78
N ILE A 192 1.73 -16.72 -12.61
CA ILE A 192 1.28 -15.75 -13.62
C ILE A 192 0.42 -16.43 -14.70
N ARG A 193 0.81 -17.63 -15.16
CA ARG A 193 0.04 -18.38 -16.16
C ARG A 193 -1.33 -18.81 -15.62
N ASP A 194 -1.37 -19.29 -14.39
CA ASP A 194 -2.62 -19.68 -13.74
C ASP A 194 -3.55 -18.49 -13.55
N TYR A 195 -3.02 -17.35 -13.13
CA TYR A 195 -3.78 -16.11 -13.03
C TYR A 195 -4.36 -15.69 -14.39
N ASN A 196 -3.55 -15.70 -15.45
CA ASN A 196 -4.02 -15.34 -16.79
C ASN A 196 -5.11 -16.29 -17.28
N LYS A 197 -4.96 -17.59 -17.03
CA LYS A 197 -5.97 -18.59 -17.37
C LYS A 197 -7.28 -18.34 -16.62
N GLN A 198 -7.23 -18.10 -15.31
CA GLN A 198 -8.42 -17.76 -14.52
C GLN A 198 -9.10 -16.48 -15.03
N LEU A 199 -8.33 -15.49 -15.46
CA LEU A 199 -8.86 -14.27 -16.05
C LEU A 199 -9.57 -14.53 -17.39
N GLU A 200 -8.97 -15.36 -18.26
CA GLU A 200 -9.58 -15.78 -19.51
C GLU A 200 -10.89 -16.55 -19.28
N ASP A 201 -10.88 -17.51 -18.37
CA ASP A 201 -12.06 -18.30 -17.99
C ASP A 201 -13.18 -17.39 -17.47
N LYS A 202 -12.87 -16.42 -16.60
CA LYS A 202 -13.86 -15.43 -16.11
C LYS A 202 -14.47 -14.60 -17.24
N VAL A 203 -13.66 -14.17 -18.22
CA VAL A 203 -14.15 -13.41 -19.38
C VAL A 203 -15.04 -14.28 -20.27
N ILE A 204 -14.69 -15.56 -20.47
CA ILE A 204 -15.48 -16.50 -21.26
C ILE A 204 -16.83 -16.74 -20.57
N ASP A 205 -16.83 -17.01 -19.28
CA ASP A 205 -18.05 -17.21 -18.48
C ASP A 205 -18.97 -15.99 -18.49
N PHE A 206 -18.39 -14.80 -18.34
CA PHE A 206 -19.16 -13.55 -18.43
C PHE A 206 -19.82 -13.39 -19.79
N ARG A 207 -19.08 -13.65 -20.87
CA ARG A 207 -19.62 -13.60 -22.23
C ARG A 207 -20.73 -14.62 -22.45
N ALA A 208 -20.57 -15.84 -21.96
CA ALA A 208 -21.57 -16.88 -22.04
C ALA A 208 -22.86 -16.49 -21.33
N LYS A 209 -22.76 -15.97 -20.09
CA LYS A 209 -23.91 -15.46 -19.31
C LYS A 209 -24.60 -14.30 -20.02
N THR A 210 -23.83 -13.35 -20.53
CA THR A 210 -24.39 -12.20 -21.27
C THR A 210 -25.09 -12.67 -22.54
N GLY A 211 -24.53 -13.61 -23.29
CA GLY A 211 -25.13 -14.17 -24.48
C GLY A 211 -26.44 -14.93 -24.18
N THR A 212 -26.54 -15.58 -23.03
CA THR A 212 -27.78 -16.22 -22.60
C THR A 212 -28.86 -15.20 -22.22
N CYS A 213 -28.50 -14.19 -21.45
CA CYS A 213 -29.41 -13.11 -21.06
C CYS A 213 -29.95 -12.35 -22.30
N VAL A 214 -29.09 -12.07 -23.27
CA VAL A 214 -29.52 -11.42 -24.54
C VAL A 214 -30.48 -12.30 -25.30
N ARG A 215 -30.26 -13.63 -25.35
CA ARG A 215 -31.19 -14.56 -25.99
C ARG A 215 -32.57 -14.57 -25.31
N GLU A 216 -32.59 -14.66 -23.98
CA GLU A 216 -33.81 -14.63 -23.20
C GLU A 216 -34.61 -13.34 -23.46
N LEU A 217 -33.93 -12.18 -23.39
CA LEU A 217 -34.55 -10.89 -23.72
C LEU A 217 -35.12 -10.83 -25.15
N MET A 218 -34.45 -11.46 -26.11
CA MET A 218 -34.93 -11.51 -27.50
C MET A 218 -36.11 -12.46 -27.68
N GLU A 219 -36.19 -13.52 -26.88
CA GLU A 219 -37.33 -14.44 -26.88
C GLU A 219 -38.57 -13.79 -26.28
N GLU A 220 -38.41 -13.00 -25.24
CA GLU A 220 -39.47 -12.23 -24.60
C GLU A 220 -40.00 -11.10 -25.49
N HIS A 221 -39.10 -10.43 -26.26
CA HIS A 221 -39.40 -9.28 -27.08
C HIS A 221 -39.28 -9.61 -28.59
N LYS A 222 -40.27 -10.24 -29.16
CA LYS A 222 -40.32 -10.60 -30.59
C LYS A 222 -40.12 -9.42 -31.51
N GLU A 223 -40.37 -8.20 -31.06
CA GLU A 223 -40.16 -6.95 -31.80
C GLU A 223 -38.65 -6.71 -32.12
N LEU A 224 -37.76 -7.34 -31.37
CA LEU A 224 -36.32 -7.25 -31.53
C LEU A 224 -35.75 -8.28 -32.54
N ASP A 225 -36.60 -9.05 -33.21
CA ASP A 225 -36.20 -10.12 -34.13
C ASP A 225 -35.35 -9.61 -35.31
N THR A 226 -35.54 -8.35 -35.68
CA THR A 226 -34.71 -7.67 -36.68
C THR A 226 -33.29 -7.44 -36.21
N LEU A 227 -33.05 -7.30 -34.88
CA LEU A 227 -31.72 -7.08 -34.32
C LEU A 227 -30.92 -8.37 -34.18
N LYS A 228 -31.57 -9.55 -34.19
CA LYS A 228 -30.89 -10.87 -34.15
C LYS A 228 -29.85 -11.03 -35.23
N LYS A 229 -30.06 -10.42 -36.38
CA LYS A 229 -29.13 -10.48 -37.53
C LYS A 229 -27.84 -9.68 -37.28
N PHE A 230 -27.89 -8.72 -36.38
CA PHE A 230 -26.77 -7.82 -36.08
C PHE A 230 -26.04 -8.17 -34.81
N LEU A 231 -26.65 -8.96 -33.91
CA LEU A 231 -26.06 -9.32 -32.63
C LEU A 231 -25.28 -10.63 -32.77
N ILE A 232 -24.00 -10.55 -32.44
CA ILE A 232 -23.14 -11.71 -32.29
C ILE A 232 -23.37 -12.28 -30.90
N THR A 233 -24.32 -13.21 -30.78
CA THR A 233 -24.69 -13.81 -29.48
C THR A 233 -23.85 -15.03 -29.13
N ASP A 234 -23.04 -15.50 -30.07
CA ASP A 234 -22.21 -16.69 -29.88
C ASP A 234 -20.85 -16.32 -29.26
N SER A 235 -20.67 -16.69 -28.00
CA SER A 235 -19.41 -16.52 -27.27
C SER A 235 -18.35 -17.57 -27.61
N SER A 236 -18.73 -18.66 -28.31
CA SER A 236 -17.81 -19.75 -28.67
C SER A 236 -16.90 -19.43 -29.84
N GLY A 237 -17.11 -18.29 -30.50
CA GLY A 237 -16.29 -17.87 -31.65
C GLY A 237 -16.59 -18.58 -32.96
N GLN A 238 -17.73 -19.27 -33.10
CA GLN A 238 -18.15 -19.95 -34.34
C GLN A 238 -18.12 -19.02 -35.57
N HIS A 239 -18.37 -17.72 -35.37
CA HIS A 239 -18.26 -16.72 -36.43
C HIS A 239 -16.83 -16.54 -36.96
N LYS A 240 -15.79 -16.87 -36.15
CA LYS A 240 -14.40 -16.86 -36.60
C LYS A 240 -14.09 -18.07 -37.46
N ASP A 241 -14.63 -19.22 -37.12
CA ASP A 241 -14.43 -20.46 -37.86
C ASP A 241 -15.06 -20.36 -39.28
N ARG A 242 -16.25 -19.78 -39.37
CA ARG A 242 -16.89 -19.51 -40.67
C ARG A 242 -16.09 -18.54 -41.56
N ARG A 243 -15.39 -17.57 -40.99
CA ARG A 243 -14.51 -16.68 -41.76
C ARG A 243 -13.24 -17.38 -42.24
N ASN A 244 -12.71 -18.30 -41.45
CA ASN A 244 -11.54 -19.07 -41.83
C ASN A 244 -11.88 -20.08 -42.95
N ASP A 245 -13.03 -20.74 -42.86
CA ASP A 245 -13.52 -21.65 -43.91
C ASP A 245 -13.74 -20.97 -45.25
N SER A 246 -14.17 -19.72 -45.26
CA SER A 246 -14.34 -18.95 -46.52
C SER A 246 -13.01 -18.54 -47.17
N ARG A 247 -11.94 -18.37 -46.37
CA ARG A 247 -10.59 -18.05 -46.88
C ARG A 247 -9.82 -19.26 -47.42
N CYS A 248 -10.19 -20.46 -46.96
CA CYS A 248 -9.57 -21.70 -47.42
C CYS A 248 -10.22 -22.28 -48.70
N LYS A 249 -11.25 -21.59 -49.24
CA LYS A 249 -11.98 -22.03 -50.44
C LYS A 249 -11.71 -21.18 -51.70
N GLU A 250 -10.81 -20.19 -51.57
CA GLU A 250 -10.21 -19.48 -52.68
C GLU A 250 -8.72 -19.94 -52.83
#